data_bcdf791a14e9939cd22f8998678e0891
#
_entry.id   bcdf791a14e9939cd22f8998678e0891
#
_cell.length_a   1.000
_cell.length_b   1.000
_cell.length_c   1.000
_cell.angle_alpha   90.00
_cell.angle_beta   90.00
_cell.angle_gamma   90.00
#
_symmetry.space_group_name_H-M   'P 1'
#
loop_
_entity.id
_entity.type
_entity.pdbx_description
1 polymer ?
#
loop_
_entity_poly.entity_id
_entity_poly.type
_entity_poly.pdbx_seq_one_letter_code
_entity_poly.pdbx_strand_id
1 'polypeptide(L)'
;MYVGKLIFSQLLDHLPLHTFRRCVARYNGDRYTKSFSCYDQFLAMTFAQLTSRESLRDIEVCLRAHQPKLYHMGFRSTNVSRSTLSKANERRDWRLFADFAHALIGIDRPLYVGKDLGLELDNTIYALVSTPT
;
A
#
# COMPACT_ATOMS: atom_id res chain seq x y z
N MET A 1 3.32 -0.06 -24.84
CA MET A 1 3.78 -0.31 -23.48
C MET A 1 3.48 0.92 -22.62
N TYR A 2 2.96 0.70 -21.47
CA TYR A 2 2.45 1.79 -20.63
C TYR A 2 3.47 2.15 -19.56
N VAL A 3 4.11 3.28 -19.74
CA VAL A 3 5.21 3.73 -18.86
C VAL A 3 4.73 3.89 -17.42
N GLY A 4 3.56 4.50 -17.20
CA GLY A 4 3.02 4.69 -15.87
C GLY A 4 2.77 3.37 -15.12
N LYS A 5 2.24 2.38 -15.83
CA LYS A 5 2.04 1.05 -15.29
C LYS A 5 3.37 0.41 -14.91
N LEU A 6 4.36 0.54 -15.79
CA LEU A 6 5.68 -0.02 -15.52
C LEU A 6 6.33 0.61 -14.30
N ILE A 7 6.19 1.91 -14.14
CA ILE A 7 6.75 2.60 -12.97
C ILE A 7 6.15 2.06 -11.69
N PHE A 8 4.82 1.96 -11.61
CA PHE A 8 4.16 1.44 -10.42
C PHE A 8 4.56 -0.01 -10.15
N SER A 9 4.54 -0.85 -11.18
CA SER A 9 4.93 -2.26 -11.04
C SER A 9 6.39 -2.39 -10.63
N GLN A 10 7.28 -1.57 -11.17
CA GLN A 10 8.69 -1.61 -10.83
C GLN A 10 8.91 -1.21 -9.37
N LEU A 11 8.18 -0.20 -8.88
CA LEU A 11 8.25 0.17 -7.47
C LEU A 11 7.81 -0.96 -6.57
N LEU A 12 6.73 -1.65 -6.95
CA LEU A 12 6.20 -2.76 -6.18
C LEU A 12 7.11 -3.99 -6.21
N ASP A 13 7.86 -4.19 -7.27
CA ASP A 13 8.78 -5.31 -7.38
C ASP A 13 9.89 -5.26 -6.33
N HIS A 14 10.19 -4.09 -5.80
CA HIS A 14 11.18 -3.92 -4.74
C HIS A 14 10.62 -4.19 -3.34
N LEU A 15 9.32 -4.41 -3.21
CA LEU A 15 8.72 -4.66 -1.92
C LEU A 15 9.00 -6.10 -1.45
N PRO A 16 9.36 -6.29 -0.16
CA PRO A 16 9.59 -7.61 0.39
C PRO A 16 8.24 -8.29 0.67
N LEU A 17 7.66 -8.93 -0.33
CA LEU A 17 6.35 -9.59 -0.22
C LEU A 17 6.32 -10.64 0.87
N HIS A 18 7.43 -11.34 1.08
CA HIS A 18 7.53 -12.33 2.14
C HIS A 18 7.30 -11.69 3.52
N THR A 19 7.92 -10.53 3.75
CA THR A 19 7.74 -9.78 4.99
C THR A 19 6.30 -9.30 5.13
N PHE A 20 5.70 -8.85 4.03
CA PHE A 20 4.30 -8.43 4.05
C PHE A 20 3.38 -9.60 4.44
N ARG A 21 3.59 -10.77 3.87
CA ARG A 21 2.80 -11.96 4.19
C ARG A 21 2.94 -12.37 5.65
N ARG A 22 4.13 -12.21 6.20
CA ARG A 22 4.36 -12.47 7.63
C ARG A 22 3.56 -11.52 8.51
N CYS A 23 3.50 -10.25 8.15
CA CYS A 23 2.67 -9.27 8.86
C CYS A 23 1.20 -9.61 8.77
N VAL A 24 0.72 -10.00 7.58
CA VAL A 24 -0.67 -10.43 7.40
C VAL A 24 -0.99 -11.63 8.29
N ALA A 25 -0.11 -12.62 8.32
CA ALA A 25 -0.30 -13.81 9.14
C ALA A 25 -0.31 -13.49 10.62
N ARG A 26 0.55 -12.57 11.07
CA ARG A 26 0.66 -12.18 12.47
C ARG A 26 -0.65 -11.65 13.04
N TYR A 27 -1.39 -10.90 12.24
CA TYR A 27 -2.65 -10.27 12.67
C TYR A 27 -3.88 -10.91 12.04
N ASN A 28 -3.72 -12.06 11.37
CA ASN A 28 -4.82 -12.75 10.68
C ASN A 28 -5.58 -11.82 9.73
N GLY A 29 -4.83 -10.97 8.99
CA GLY A 29 -5.42 -9.91 8.18
C GLY A 29 -6.34 -10.40 7.08
N ASP A 30 -6.06 -11.58 6.50
CA ASP A 30 -6.88 -12.14 5.43
C ASP A 30 -7.92 -13.14 5.93
N ARG A 31 -8.13 -13.24 7.23
CA ARG A 31 -9.16 -14.10 7.78
C ARG A 31 -10.54 -13.66 7.28
N TYR A 32 -11.30 -14.62 6.78
CA TYR A 32 -12.63 -14.39 6.19
C TYR A 32 -12.62 -13.50 4.94
N THR A 33 -11.46 -13.28 4.35
CA THR A 33 -11.37 -12.51 3.11
C THR A 33 -11.81 -13.38 1.93
N LYS A 34 -12.74 -12.86 1.13
CA LYS A 34 -13.22 -13.54 -0.07
C LYS A 34 -12.53 -13.06 -1.34
N SER A 35 -12.47 -11.77 -1.56
CA SER A 35 -11.98 -11.21 -2.81
C SER A 35 -10.98 -10.05 -2.63
N PHE A 36 -11.11 -9.27 -1.59
CA PHE A 36 -10.27 -8.10 -1.38
C PHE A 36 -9.26 -8.38 -0.27
N SER A 37 -8.05 -8.77 -0.67
CA SER A 37 -6.99 -9.15 0.27
C SER A 37 -6.33 -7.93 0.93
N CYS A 38 -5.55 -8.19 1.98
CA CYS A 38 -4.72 -7.14 2.59
C CYS A 38 -3.74 -6.54 1.59
N TYR A 39 -3.22 -7.36 0.68
CA TYR A 39 -2.32 -6.88 -0.35
C TYR A 39 -3.04 -5.95 -1.32
N ASP A 40 -4.27 -6.30 -1.73
CA ASP A 40 -5.09 -5.41 -2.57
C ASP A 40 -5.33 -4.07 -1.87
N GLN A 41 -5.63 -4.11 -0.57
CA GLN A 41 -5.81 -2.89 0.22
C GLN A 41 -4.51 -2.07 0.25
N PHE A 42 -3.38 -2.71 0.46
CA PHE A 42 -2.08 -2.05 0.47
C PHE A 42 -1.81 -1.38 -0.88
N LEU A 43 -2.05 -2.09 -1.99
CA LEU A 43 -1.86 -1.55 -3.33
C LEU A 43 -2.75 -0.34 -3.57
N ALA A 44 -4.02 -0.42 -3.19
CA ALA A 44 -4.98 0.67 -3.39
C ALA A 44 -4.54 1.93 -2.61
N MET A 45 -4.15 1.76 -1.36
CA MET A 45 -3.74 2.88 -0.53
C MET A 45 -2.40 3.46 -0.99
N THR A 46 -1.47 2.62 -1.43
CA THR A 46 -0.19 3.07 -1.98
C THR A 46 -0.40 3.83 -3.28
N PHE A 47 -1.24 3.31 -4.16
CA PHE A 47 -1.58 3.98 -5.40
C PHE A 47 -2.20 5.35 -5.12
N ALA A 48 -3.07 5.41 -4.11
CA ALA A 48 -3.71 6.67 -3.71
C ALA A 48 -2.68 7.70 -3.25
N GLN A 49 -1.71 7.28 -2.46
CA GLN A 49 -0.65 8.16 -1.97
C GLN A 49 0.23 8.67 -3.13
N LEU A 50 0.62 7.78 -4.02
CA LEU A 50 1.48 8.14 -5.14
C LEU A 50 0.79 9.04 -6.16
N THR A 51 -0.54 8.97 -6.25
CA THR A 51 -1.33 9.79 -7.17
C THR A 51 -2.04 10.96 -6.48
N SER A 52 -1.72 11.20 -5.21
CA SER A 52 -2.26 12.32 -4.42
C SER A 52 -3.79 12.33 -4.34
N ARG A 53 -4.39 11.15 -4.16
CA ARG A 53 -5.83 11.04 -3.94
C ARG A 53 -6.17 11.37 -2.50
N GLU A 54 -7.23 12.13 -2.30
CA GLU A 54 -7.57 12.65 -0.98
C GLU A 54 -8.70 11.90 -0.28
N SER A 55 -9.57 11.23 -1.04
CA SER A 55 -10.73 10.55 -0.47
C SER A 55 -10.89 9.15 -1.04
N LEU A 56 -11.63 8.28 -0.33
CA LEU A 56 -11.93 6.94 -0.81
C LEU A 56 -12.71 6.97 -2.11
N ARG A 57 -13.53 7.98 -2.30
CA ARG A 57 -14.29 8.15 -3.54
C ARG A 57 -13.36 8.45 -4.71
N ASP A 58 -12.37 9.30 -4.50
CA ASP A 58 -11.36 9.59 -5.53
C ASP A 58 -10.56 8.35 -5.88
N ILE A 59 -10.22 7.54 -4.88
CA ILE A 59 -9.51 6.29 -5.10
C ILE A 59 -10.36 5.35 -5.94
N GLU A 60 -11.63 5.19 -5.61
CA GLU A 60 -12.55 4.34 -6.37
C GLU A 60 -12.64 4.78 -7.83
N VAL A 61 -12.83 6.07 -8.07
CA VAL A 61 -12.95 6.62 -9.42
C VAL A 61 -11.66 6.38 -10.20
N CYS A 62 -10.51 6.65 -9.57
CA CYS A 62 -9.22 6.49 -10.23
C CYS A 62 -8.93 5.03 -10.57
N LEU A 63 -9.19 4.11 -9.65
CA LEU A 63 -8.97 2.68 -9.89
C LEU A 63 -9.94 2.15 -10.94
N ARG A 64 -11.17 2.63 -10.94
CA ARG A 64 -12.16 2.24 -11.97
C ARG A 64 -11.71 2.67 -13.36
N ALA A 65 -11.13 3.86 -13.46
CA ALA A 65 -10.57 4.35 -14.73
C ALA A 65 -9.44 3.47 -15.25
N HIS A 66 -8.73 2.78 -14.34
CA HIS A 66 -7.62 1.89 -14.67
C HIS A 66 -8.00 0.41 -14.59
N GLN A 67 -9.29 0.08 -14.56
CA GLN A 67 -9.77 -1.28 -14.33
C GLN A 67 -9.10 -2.34 -15.21
N PRO A 68 -8.93 -2.13 -16.53
CA PRO A 68 -8.27 -3.12 -17.37
C PRO A 68 -6.80 -3.36 -17.02
N LYS A 69 -6.18 -2.44 -16.27
CA LYS A 69 -4.77 -2.49 -15.91
C LYS A 69 -4.52 -2.98 -14.49
N LEU A 70 -5.57 -3.18 -13.69
CA LEU A 70 -5.42 -3.54 -12.28
C LEU A 70 -4.65 -4.85 -12.12
N TYR A 71 -4.95 -5.84 -12.94
CA TYR A 71 -4.24 -7.12 -12.90
C TYR A 71 -2.73 -6.93 -13.06
N HIS A 72 -2.35 -6.08 -14.01
CA HIS A 72 -0.93 -5.81 -14.29
C HIS A 72 -0.26 -4.99 -13.20
N MET A 73 -1.05 -4.30 -12.38
CA MET A 73 -0.55 -3.56 -11.23
C MET A 73 -0.42 -4.44 -9.98
N GLY A 74 -0.82 -5.70 -10.09
CA GLY A 74 -0.72 -6.65 -9.00
C GLY A 74 -2.01 -6.91 -8.24
N PHE A 75 -3.10 -6.26 -8.62
CA PHE A 75 -4.39 -6.48 -7.97
C PHE A 75 -4.98 -7.83 -8.35
N ARG A 76 -5.48 -8.53 -7.35
CA ARG A 76 -6.27 -9.74 -7.56
C ARG A 76 -7.73 -9.41 -7.76
N SER A 77 -8.20 -8.34 -7.12
CA SER A 77 -9.57 -7.87 -7.27
C SER A 77 -9.72 -7.08 -8.56
N THR A 78 -10.81 -7.33 -9.28
CA THR A 78 -11.10 -6.62 -10.54
C THR A 78 -11.90 -5.34 -10.31
N ASN A 79 -12.45 -5.16 -9.12
CA ASN A 79 -13.27 -4.01 -8.79
C ASN A 79 -13.04 -3.60 -7.34
N VAL A 80 -12.53 -2.39 -7.17
CA VAL A 80 -12.24 -1.84 -5.84
C VAL A 80 -13.23 -0.71 -5.58
N SER A 81 -14.22 -0.96 -4.74
CA SER A 81 -15.23 0.03 -4.41
C SER A 81 -14.87 0.79 -3.14
N ARG A 82 -15.46 1.97 -3.00
CA ARG A 82 -15.30 2.79 -1.80
C ARG A 82 -15.74 2.04 -0.54
N SER A 83 -16.86 1.32 -0.61
CA SER A 83 -17.36 0.58 0.54
C SER A 83 -16.43 -0.59 0.89
N THR A 84 -15.85 -1.26 -0.09
CA THR A 84 -14.86 -2.32 0.16
C THR A 84 -13.63 -1.76 0.87
N LEU A 85 -13.11 -0.62 0.40
CA LEU A 85 -11.98 0.05 1.03
C LEU A 85 -12.31 0.48 2.46
N SER A 86 -13.48 1.08 2.64
CA SER A 86 -13.92 1.55 3.95
C SER A 86 -14.02 0.40 4.96
N LYS A 87 -14.63 -0.70 4.55
CA LYS A 87 -14.75 -1.88 5.41
C LYS A 87 -13.40 -2.49 5.73
N ALA A 88 -12.51 -2.56 4.77
CA ALA A 88 -11.17 -3.08 4.98
C ALA A 88 -10.40 -2.20 5.97
N ASN A 89 -10.45 -0.89 5.79
CA ASN A 89 -9.78 0.05 6.70
C ASN A 89 -10.34 -0.03 8.13
N GLU A 90 -11.63 -0.28 8.26
CA GLU A 90 -12.28 -0.39 9.57
C GLU A 90 -11.98 -1.72 10.26
N ARG A 91 -12.03 -2.83 9.53
CA ARG A 91 -11.97 -4.18 10.10
C ARG A 91 -10.56 -4.69 10.32
N ARG A 92 -9.64 -4.36 9.42
CA ARG A 92 -8.29 -4.92 9.48
C ARG A 92 -7.45 -4.20 10.52
N ASP A 93 -6.59 -4.96 11.16
CA ASP A 93 -5.70 -4.42 12.19
C ASP A 93 -4.67 -3.50 11.54
N TRP A 94 -4.68 -2.22 11.93
CA TRP A 94 -3.76 -1.23 11.40
C TRP A 94 -2.30 -1.57 11.68
N ARG A 95 -2.05 -2.34 12.74
CA ARG A 95 -0.69 -2.72 13.13
C ARG A 95 0.00 -3.57 12.07
N LEU A 96 -0.77 -4.28 11.24
CA LEU A 96 -0.24 -5.02 10.12
C LEU A 96 0.55 -4.11 9.19
N PHE A 97 -0.07 -2.99 8.81
CA PHE A 97 0.56 -2.04 7.89
C PHE A 97 1.67 -1.25 8.58
N ALA A 98 1.50 -0.92 9.85
CA ALA A 98 2.54 -0.24 10.62
C ALA A 98 3.79 -1.11 10.74
N ASP A 99 3.63 -2.40 11.04
CA ASP A 99 4.75 -3.34 11.13
C ASP A 99 5.46 -3.48 9.79
N PHE A 100 4.70 -3.51 8.70
CA PHE A 100 5.29 -3.58 7.36
C PHE A 100 6.05 -2.30 7.04
N ALA A 101 5.50 -1.14 7.39
CA ALA A 101 6.18 0.13 7.19
C ALA A 101 7.50 0.18 7.97
N HIS A 102 7.50 -0.28 9.22
CA HIS A 102 8.73 -0.37 10.02
C HIS A 102 9.75 -1.31 9.39
N ALA A 103 9.30 -2.43 8.83
CA ALA A 103 10.20 -3.36 8.14
C ALA A 103 10.82 -2.71 6.90
N LEU A 104 10.04 -1.96 6.12
CA LEU A 104 10.56 -1.24 4.96
C LEU A 104 11.59 -0.21 5.37
N ILE A 105 11.33 0.53 6.44
CA ILE A 105 12.28 1.51 6.98
C ILE A 105 13.59 0.83 7.34
N GLY A 106 13.51 -0.32 8.02
CA GLY A 106 14.70 -1.07 8.41
C GLY A 106 15.53 -1.56 7.23
N ILE A 107 14.87 -1.88 6.11
CA ILE A 107 15.56 -2.31 4.89
C ILE A 107 16.18 -1.12 4.17
N ASP A 108 15.46 -0.01 4.08
CA ASP A 108 15.88 1.13 3.27
C ASP A 108 16.88 2.04 3.99
N ARG A 109 16.80 2.10 5.32
CA ARG A 109 17.62 3.02 6.12
C ARG A 109 19.11 2.90 5.84
N PRO A 110 19.70 1.69 5.76
CA PRO A 110 21.13 1.55 5.46
C PRO A 110 21.51 2.13 4.10
N LEU A 111 20.58 2.18 3.15
CA LEU A 111 20.83 2.72 1.82
C LEU A 111 21.01 4.23 1.84
N TYR A 112 20.45 4.91 2.83
CA TYR A 112 20.48 6.35 2.95
C TYR A 112 21.50 6.86 3.97
N VAL A 113 22.12 5.96 4.72
CA VAL A 113 23.15 6.34 5.69
C VAL A 113 24.32 6.97 4.96
N GLY A 114 24.68 8.20 5.35
CA GLY A 114 25.78 8.94 4.74
C GLY A 114 25.40 9.71 3.47
N LYS A 115 24.15 9.64 3.04
CA LYS A 115 23.68 10.44 1.92
C LYS A 115 22.77 11.55 2.43
N ASP A 116 23.17 12.78 2.13
CA ASP A 116 22.31 13.93 2.42
C ASP A 116 21.33 14.09 1.26
N LEU A 117 20.14 13.60 1.45
CA LEU A 117 19.07 13.70 0.46
C LEU A 117 18.22 14.94 0.66
N GLY A 118 18.54 15.77 1.67
CA GLY A 118 17.72 16.93 2.00
C GLY A 118 16.34 16.55 2.52
N LEU A 119 16.15 15.30 2.91
CA LEU A 119 14.88 14.79 3.41
C LEU A 119 14.99 14.44 4.88
N GLU A 120 14.06 14.95 5.67
CA GLU A 120 13.91 14.55 7.05
C GLU A 120 13.09 13.26 7.10
N LEU A 121 13.74 12.14 6.72
CA LEU A 121 13.06 10.86 6.59
C LEU A 121 12.41 10.42 7.91
N ASP A 122 13.08 10.70 9.03
CA ASP A 122 12.53 10.33 10.33
C ASP A 122 11.19 11.04 10.57
N ASN A 123 11.11 12.33 10.26
CA ASN A 123 9.87 13.09 10.44
C ASN A 123 8.78 12.60 9.48
N THR A 124 9.14 12.27 8.25
CA THR A 124 8.20 11.73 7.28
C THR A 124 7.63 10.39 7.76
N ILE A 125 8.48 9.56 8.32
CA ILE A 125 8.09 8.26 8.85
C ILE A 125 7.14 8.42 10.04
N TYR A 126 7.42 9.33 10.95
CA TYR A 126 6.53 9.62 12.07
C TYR A 126 5.17 10.12 11.59
N ALA A 127 5.13 10.93 10.54
CA ALA A 127 3.88 11.38 9.97
C ALA A 127 3.03 10.22 9.46
N LEU A 128 3.63 9.23 8.80
CA LEU A 128 2.91 8.06 8.31
C LEU A 128 2.36 7.19 9.45
N VAL A 129 3.14 7.02 10.52
CA VAL A 129 2.76 6.14 11.63
C VAL A 129 1.79 6.82 12.58
N SER A 130 1.94 8.13 12.81
CA SER A 130 1.18 8.86 13.81
C SER A 130 -0.10 9.47 13.28
N THR A 131 -0.30 9.52 11.97
CA THR A 131 -1.53 10.08 11.41
C THR A 131 -2.70 9.17 11.74
N PRO A 132 -3.68 9.65 12.54
CA PRO A 132 -4.86 8.85 12.81
C PRO A 132 -5.68 8.69 11.53
N THR A 133 -6.15 7.50 11.32
CA THR A 133 -7.02 7.21 10.19
C THR A 133 -8.42 7.73 10.45
#